data_d8332c7717c4d15f5ceb024359e13515
#
_entry.id   d8332c7717c4d15f5ceb024359e13515
#
_cell.length_a   1.000
_cell.length_b   1.000
_cell.length_c   1.000
_cell.angle_alpha   90.00
_cell.angle_beta   90.00
_cell.angle_gamma   90.00
#
_symmetry.space_group_name_H-M   'P 1'
#
loop_
_entity.id
_entity.type
_entity.pdbx_description
1 polymer ?
#
loop_
_entity_poly.entity_id
_entity_poly.type
_entity_poly.pdbx_seq_one_letter_code
_entity_poly.pdbx_strand_id
1 'polypeptide(L)'
;MSPLLVLAWMPNEEARTRIGFVVSKRIAKHAVDRNYIKRLLSEATRGVLPGLPGGLDIVISARQKAKTADLRILEQEMVSLVRRAKLLDIPSNPDE
;
A
#
# COMPACT_ATOMS: atom_id res chain seq x y z
N MET A 1 -9.02 6.49 -1.07
CA MET A 1 -9.40 5.14 -1.50
C MET A 1 -9.32 5.06 -3.02
N SER A 2 -8.62 4.08 -3.54
CA SER A 2 -8.50 3.89 -4.99
C SER A 2 -9.34 2.70 -5.43
N PRO A 3 -9.58 2.52 -6.75
CA PRO A 3 -10.29 1.33 -7.24
C PRO A 3 -9.48 0.05 -7.08
N LEU A 4 -8.18 0.14 -6.84
CA LEU A 4 -7.30 -1.01 -6.70
C LEU A 4 -7.00 -1.35 -5.25
N LEU A 5 -6.82 -0.34 -4.40
CA LEU A 5 -6.32 -0.54 -3.04
C LEU A 5 -7.05 0.36 -2.06
N VAL A 6 -7.13 -0.09 -0.83
CA VAL A 6 -7.60 0.72 0.31
C VAL A 6 -6.45 0.81 1.31
N LEU A 7 -6.13 2.02 1.73
CA LEU A 7 -5.08 2.25 2.70
C LEU A 7 -5.69 2.76 4.00
N ALA A 8 -5.34 2.11 5.11
CA ALA A 8 -5.70 2.56 6.45
C ALA A 8 -4.41 2.64 7.27
N TRP A 9 -4.32 3.63 8.14
CA TRP A 9 -3.14 3.79 8.95
C TRP A 9 -3.49 4.38 10.32
N MET A 10 -2.59 4.13 11.25
CA MET A 10 -2.71 4.70 12.59
C MET A 10 -1.31 4.87 13.18
N PRO A 11 -1.10 5.83 14.08
CA PRO A 11 0.19 5.94 14.78
C PRO A 11 0.43 4.72 15.64
N ASN A 12 1.70 4.34 15.77
CA ASN A 12 2.11 3.34 16.75
C ASN A 12 3.12 3.95 17.70
N GLU A 13 3.51 3.20 18.73
CA GLU A 13 4.48 3.69 19.72
C GLU A 13 5.91 3.26 19.38
N GLU A 14 6.12 2.65 18.21
CA GLU A 14 7.42 2.18 17.79
C GLU A 14 8.10 3.18 16.87
N ALA A 15 9.43 3.08 16.80
CA ALA A 15 10.21 4.01 15.97
C ALA A 15 10.04 3.74 14.49
N ARG A 16 9.63 2.54 14.09
CA ARG A 16 9.53 2.16 12.70
C ARG A 16 8.09 1.93 12.27
N THR A 17 7.85 2.10 10.99
CA THR A 17 6.57 1.85 10.37
C THR A 17 6.44 0.38 10.00
N ARG A 18 5.28 -0.20 10.29
CA ARG A 18 4.95 -1.56 9.92
C ARG A 18 3.84 -1.54 8.88
N ILE A 19 3.95 -2.40 7.89
CA ILE A 19 2.96 -2.47 6.81
C ILE A 19 2.46 -3.90 6.68
N GLY A 20 1.13 -4.03 6.72
CA GLY A 20 0.47 -5.30 6.50
C GLY A 20 -0.37 -5.25 5.23
N PHE A 21 -0.52 -6.39 4.58
CA PHE A 21 -1.31 -6.52 3.38
C PHE A 21 -2.45 -7.50 3.59
N VAL A 22 -3.64 -7.13 3.13
CA VAL A 22 -4.83 -7.96 3.25
C VAL A 22 -5.37 -8.26 1.85
N VAL A 23 -5.49 -9.54 1.55
CA VAL A 23 -6.12 -10.01 0.32
C VAL A 23 -7.16 -11.04 0.72
N SER A 24 -8.43 -10.69 0.58
CA SER A 24 -9.53 -11.55 1.01
C SER A 24 -9.77 -12.71 0.03
N LYS A 25 -10.50 -13.71 0.49
CA LYS A 25 -10.91 -14.83 -0.37
C LYS A 25 -11.84 -14.39 -1.49
N ARG A 26 -12.48 -13.24 -1.35
CA ARG A 26 -13.29 -12.66 -2.42
C ARG A 26 -12.44 -12.22 -3.60
N ILE A 27 -11.22 -11.75 -3.32
CA ILE A 27 -10.31 -11.28 -4.35
C ILE A 27 -9.64 -12.46 -5.03
N ALA A 28 -9.16 -13.43 -4.25
CA ALA A 28 -8.50 -14.61 -4.76
C ALA A 28 -8.85 -15.79 -3.87
N LYS A 29 -9.54 -16.76 -4.45
CA LYS A 29 -10.05 -17.92 -3.73
C LYS A 29 -8.93 -18.83 -3.22
N HIS A 30 -7.88 -18.99 -4.01
CA HIS A 30 -6.77 -19.87 -3.67
C HIS A 30 -5.68 -19.14 -2.92
N ALA A 31 -5.13 -19.79 -1.89
CA ALA A 31 -4.08 -19.21 -1.08
C ALA A 31 -2.85 -18.82 -1.91
N VAL A 32 -2.53 -19.60 -2.93
CA VAL A 32 -1.40 -19.32 -3.83
C VAL A 32 -1.59 -17.98 -4.52
N ASP A 33 -2.79 -17.70 -4.99
CA ASP A 33 -3.10 -16.44 -5.67
C ASP A 33 -3.06 -15.27 -4.71
N ARG A 34 -3.57 -15.45 -3.49
CA ARG A 34 -3.51 -14.40 -2.48
C ARG A 34 -2.06 -14.08 -2.11
N ASN A 35 -1.23 -15.10 -1.97
CA ASN A 35 0.18 -14.91 -1.65
C ASN A 35 0.91 -14.21 -2.78
N TYR A 36 0.56 -14.51 -4.02
CA TYR A 36 1.13 -13.82 -5.17
C TYR A 36 0.81 -12.32 -5.16
N ILE A 37 -0.46 -11.99 -4.91
CA ILE A 37 -0.88 -10.58 -4.83
C ILE A 37 -0.17 -9.87 -3.69
N LYS A 38 -0.07 -10.51 -2.52
CA LYS A 38 0.67 -9.92 -1.39
C LYS A 38 2.13 -9.67 -1.73
N ARG A 39 2.75 -10.58 -2.49
CA ARG A 39 4.14 -10.41 -2.92
C ARG A 39 4.29 -9.20 -3.83
N LEU A 40 3.36 -9.03 -4.78
CA LEU A 40 3.38 -7.85 -5.64
C LEU A 40 3.19 -6.57 -4.86
N LEU A 41 2.29 -6.56 -3.89
CA LEU A 41 2.08 -5.39 -3.03
C LEU A 41 3.32 -5.08 -2.22
N SER A 42 3.99 -6.11 -1.71
CA SER A 42 5.24 -5.94 -0.96
C SER A 42 6.33 -5.32 -1.84
N GLU A 43 6.47 -5.79 -3.07
CA GLU A 43 7.42 -5.23 -4.01
C GLU A 43 7.10 -3.77 -4.36
N ALA A 44 5.81 -3.48 -4.58
CA ALA A 44 5.38 -2.12 -4.86
C ALA A 44 5.69 -1.17 -3.70
N THR A 45 5.57 -1.67 -2.48
CA THR A 45 5.80 -0.88 -1.27
C THR A 45 7.29 -0.56 -1.07
N ARG A 46 8.19 -1.42 -1.52
CA ARG A 46 9.63 -1.18 -1.37
C ARG A 46 10.09 0.14 -1.94
N GLY A 47 9.51 0.56 -3.06
CA GLY A 47 9.85 1.82 -3.67
C GLY A 47 9.35 3.03 -2.89
N VAL A 48 8.38 2.83 -2.02
CA VAL A 48 7.73 3.91 -1.26
C VAL A 48 8.24 3.98 0.17
N LEU A 49 8.68 2.84 0.75
CA LEU A 49 9.10 2.75 2.14
C LEU A 49 10.09 3.82 2.58
N PRO A 50 11.16 4.12 1.81
CA PRO A 50 12.14 5.11 2.26
C PRO A 50 11.56 6.51 2.45
N GLY A 51 10.43 6.81 1.82
CA GLY A 51 9.78 8.11 1.96
C GLY A 51 8.76 8.18 3.06
N LEU A 52 8.47 7.06 3.74
CA LEU A 52 7.47 7.04 4.80
C LEU A 52 8.07 7.45 6.15
N PRO A 53 7.31 8.21 6.95
CA PRO A 53 7.75 8.50 8.30
C PRO A 53 7.72 7.22 9.15
N GLY A 54 8.48 7.20 10.22
CA GLY A 54 8.41 6.12 11.19
C GLY A 54 7.21 6.26 12.10
N GLY A 55 6.93 5.22 12.86
CA GLY A 55 5.90 5.27 13.89
C GLY A 55 4.48 5.06 13.40
N LEU A 56 4.29 4.36 12.29
CA LEU A 56 2.96 4.11 11.74
C LEU A 56 2.70 2.62 11.58
N ASP A 57 1.45 2.22 11.80
CA ASP A 57 0.94 0.93 11.37
C ASP A 57 0.04 1.19 10.15
N ILE A 58 0.39 0.58 9.04
CA ILE A 58 -0.33 0.77 7.77
C ILE A 58 -0.88 -0.58 7.32
N VAL A 59 -2.14 -0.59 6.94
CA VAL A 59 -2.77 -1.78 6.37
C VAL A 59 -3.24 -1.42 4.96
N ILE A 60 -2.83 -2.23 4.01
CA ILE A 60 -3.21 -2.06 2.62
C ILE A 60 -4.04 -3.26 2.21
N SER A 61 -5.28 -3.00 1.83
CA SER A 61 -6.24 -4.02 1.43
C SER A 61 -6.41 -3.99 -0.08
N ALA A 62 -6.29 -5.15 -0.73
CA ALA A 62 -6.51 -5.26 -2.16
C ALA A 62 -8.00 -5.26 -2.48
N ARG A 63 -8.36 -4.59 -3.56
CA ARG A 63 -9.72 -4.62 -4.11
C ARG A 63 -9.74 -5.50 -5.35
N GLN A 64 -10.94 -5.74 -5.89
CA GLN A 64 -11.11 -6.64 -7.04
C GLN A 64 -10.16 -6.33 -8.20
N LYS A 65 -10.01 -5.06 -8.53
CA LYS A 65 -9.18 -4.68 -9.67
C LYS A 65 -7.70 -4.94 -9.47
N ALA A 66 -7.25 -5.08 -8.23
CA ALA A 66 -5.84 -5.39 -7.95
C ALA A 66 -5.45 -6.78 -8.42
N LYS A 67 -6.41 -7.67 -8.58
CA LYS A 67 -6.17 -9.05 -8.99
C LYS A 67 -5.49 -9.15 -10.36
N THR A 68 -5.81 -8.22 -11.26
CA THR A 68 -5.29 -8.22 -12.62
C THR A 68 -4.27 -7.12 -12.87
N ALA A 69 -3.94 -6.33 -11.85
CA ALA A 69 -2.96 -5.26 -11.99
C ALA A 69 -1.54 -5.83 -11.96
N ASP A 70 -0.66 -5.25 -12.77
CA ASP A 70 0.74 -5.62 -12.72
C ASP A 70 1.48 -4.80 -11.66
N LEU A 71 2.75 -5.11 -11.46
CA LEU A 71 3.57 -4.46 -10.44
C LEU A 71 3.63 -2.95 -10.65
N ARG A 72 3.79 -2.51 -11.89
CA ARG A 72 3.91 -1.10 -12.21
C ARG A 72 2.67 -0.31 -11.83
N ILE A 73 1.50 -0.87 -12.13
CA ILE A 73 0.23 -0.24 -11.78
C ILE A 73 0.09 -0.17 -10.26
N LEU A 74 0.44 -1.24 -9.56
CA LEU A 74 0.37 -1.27 -8.11
C LEU A 74 1.33 -0.25 -7.48
N GLU A 75 2.52 -0.10 -8.03
CA GLU A 75 3.46 0.91 -7.55
C GLU A 75 2.89 2.32 -7.68
N GLN A 76 2.30 2.64 -8.81
CA GLN A 76 1.70 3.94 -9.06
C GLN A 76 0.55 4.21 -8.09
N GLU A 77 -0.31 3.23 -7.87
CA GLU A 77 -1.43 3.36 -6.94
C GLU A 77 -0.94 3.53 -5.51
N MET A 78 0.09 2.78 -5.13
CA MET A 78 0.67 2.87 -3.80
C MET A 78 1.18 4.27 -3.52
N VAL A 79 1.96 4.83 -4.44
CA VAL A 79 2.50 6.19 -4.31
C VAL A 79 1.35 7.19 -4.22
N SER A 80 0.34 7.04 -5.06
CA SER A 80 -0.81 7.93 -5.06
C SER A 80 -1.54 7.91 -3.72
N LEU A 81 -1.79 6.72 -3.17
CA LEU A 81 -2.48 6.58 -1.89
C LEU A 81 -1.69 7.17 -0.73
N VAL A 82 -0.40 6.92 -0.70
CA VAL A 82 0.45 7.43 0.37
C VAL A 82 0.54 8.95 0.31
N ARG A 83 0.59 9.52 -0.88
CA ARG A 83 0.55 10.97 -1.05
C ARG A 83 -0.77 11.57 -0.59
N ARG A 84 -1.89 10.96 -0.94
CA ARG A 84 -3.21 11.43 -0.51
C ARG A 84 -3.35 11.38 0.99
N ALA A 85 -2.76 10.40 1.64
CA ALA A 85 -2.79 10.28 3.08
C ALA A 85 -1.77 11.20 3.76
N LYS A 86 -0.95 11.90 2.98
CA LYS A 86 0.12 12.79 3.45
C LYS A 86 1.15 12.06 4.30
N LEU A 87 1.39 10.79 3.98
CA LEU A 87 2.35 9.97 4.71
C LEU A 87 3.76 10.08 4.14
N LEU A 88 3.90 10.48 2.88
CA LEU A 88 5.22 10.69 2.30
C LEU A 88 5.77 12.04 2.71
N ASP A 89 6.98 12.03 3.23
CA ASP A 89 7.70 13.26 3.56
C ASP A 89 8.44 13.75 2.32
N ILE A 90 7.66 14.05 1.30
CA ILE A 90 8.19 14.65 0.07
C ILE A 90 7.95 16.14 0.17
N PRO A 91 8.98 16.98 -0.08
CA PRO A 91 8.72 18.41 -0.17
C PRO A 91 7.67 18.62 -1.25
N SER A 92 6.45 18.77 -0.83
CA SER A 92 5.38 19.01 -1.77
C SER A 92 5.54 20.40 -2.33
N ASN A 93 5.07 20.58 -3.55
CA ASN A 93 4.92 21.90 -4.13
C ASN A 93 4.09 22.74 -3.17
N PRO A 94 4.47 24.02 -2.92
CA PRO A 94 3.65 24.88 -2.08
C PRO A 94 2.21 24.98 -2.54
N ASP A 95 1.95 24.69 -3.80
CA ASP A 95 0.62 24.75 -4.38
C ASP A 95 -0.21 23.47 -4.19
N GLU A 96 0.34 22.47 -3.52
CA GLU A 96 -0.36 21.22 -3.26
C GLU A 96 -1.04 21.22 -1.92
#